data_001a32899b1722f3c8279c46200815d4
#
_entry.id   001a32899b1722f3c8279c46200815d4
#
_cell.length_a   1.000
_cell.length_b   1.000
_cell.length_c   1.000
_cell.angle_alpha   90.00
_cell.angle_beta   90.00
_cell.angle_gamma   90.00
#
_symmetry.space_group_name_H-M   'P 1'
#
loop_
_entity.id
_entity.type
_entity.pdbx_description
1 polymer ?
#
loop_
_entity_poly.entity_id
_entity_poly.type
_entity_poly.pdbx_seq_one_letter_code
_entity_poly.pdbx_strand_id
1 'polypeptide(L)'
;MAELQNEFSWSKSRHEKFKECRRAYFYTYYGSWGGWEAPAGSEIRELYVLKKLSSRWQWAGSVVHEAIRQLLERARLRGEFTPVDRLVQRTHERSRAQWSGSRDKSYWRESSKIVGLVEHEYGEPVPNEEWKRIYEQVIEGALRAFYASSTLEEIRRTPRDAWLTIDKLDSWLFEGSKIWMAIDFAYRDADGRVHVLDWKTGKERGVDHLQVGSYALYARSKWGTSAEGVVGGLVYLVGNGTPGAQAGERVEVSVDAEALRGCEDEMRTSIAAMRATLRDPAGNVADLESFPQIEDRERCRRCPYRRPCGRL
;
A
#
# COMPACT_ATOMS: atom_id res chain seq x y z
N MET A 1 -14.34 -27.11 -7.26
CA MET A 1 -13.34 -26.01 -7.12
C MET A 1 -12.59 -26.29 -5.84
N ALA A 2 -11.25 -26.21 -5.83
CA ALA A 2 -10.50 -26.36 -4.59
C ALA A 2 -10.89 -25.23 -3.64
N GLU A 3 -11.18 -25.58 -2.38
CA GLU A 3 -11.50 -24.60 -1.34
C GLU A 3 -10.29 -23.68 -1.13
N LEU A 4 -10.51 -22.36 -1.17
CA LEU A 4 -9.45 -21.37 -0.94
C LEU A 4 -8.96 -21.48 0.50
N GLN A 5 -7.72 -21.92 0.68
CA GLN A 5 -7.11 -22.02 2.01
C GLN A 5 -6.42 -20.71 2.40
N ASN A 6 -6.50 -20.37 3.68
CA ASN A 6 -5.77 -19.24 4.25
C ASN A 6 -4.31 -19.61 4.48
N GLU A 7 -3.46 -19.38 3.48
CA GLU A 7 -2.04 -19.67 3.58
C GLU A 7 -1.28 -18.54 4.28
N PHE A 8 -0.31 -18.92 5.12
CA PHE A 8 0.60 -17.94 5.71
C PHE A 8 1.38 -17.23 4.61
N SER A 9 1.48 -15.93 4.73
CA SER A 9 2.33 -15.11 3.86
C SER A 9 2.80 -13.87 4.60
N TRP A 10 3.84 -13.26 4.11
CA TRP A 10 4.39 -12.02 4.66
C TRP A 10 4.29 -10.89 3.63
N SER A 11 4.17 -9.68 4.11
CA SER A 11 4.39 -8.43 3.37
C SER A 11 4.76 -7.34 4.36
N LYS A 12 5.38 -6.26 3.88
CA LYS A 12 5.69 -5.12 4.73
C LYS A 12 4.44 -4.59 5.45
N SER A 13 3.32 -4.46 4.76
CA SER A 13 2.05 -4.01 5.38
C SER A 13 1.51 -4.97 6.44
N ARG A 14 1.73 -6.29 6.29
CA ARG A 14 1.43 -7.27 7.34
C ARG A 14 2.33 -7.10 8.55
N HIS A 15 3.62 -6.92 8.33
CA HIS A 15 4.61 -6.64 9.38
C HIS A 15 4.24 -5.40 10.19
N GLU A 16 3.98 -4.29 9.51
CA GLU A 16 3.58 -3.05 10.16
C GLU A 16 2.30 -3.20 10.98
N LYS A 17 1.27 -3.81 10.41
CA LYS A 17 0.02 -4.06 11.10
C LYS A 17 0.19 -4.97 12.34
N PHE A 18 1.04 -5.99 12.25
CA PHE A 18 1.36 -6.87 13.37
C PHE A 18 2.09 -6.13 14.51
N LYS A 19 3.02 -5.23 14.16
CA LYS A 19 3.73 -4.37 15.13
C LYS A 19 2.79 -3.31 15.72
N GLU A 20 1.91 -2.75 14.91
CA GLU A 20 0.98 -1.69 15.32
C GLU A 20 -0.08 -2.22 16.28
N CYS A 21 -0.77 -3.32 15.93
CA CYS A 21 -1.80 -3.91 16.77
C CYS A 21 -2.06 -5.37 16.35
N ARG A 22 -1.72 -6.32 17.23
CA ARG A 22 -1.94 -7.75 16.97
C ARG A 22 -3.41 -8.09 16.81
N ARG A 23 -4.33 -7.47 17.56
CA ARG A 23 -5.77 -7.67 17.40
C ARG A 23 -6.28 -7.22 16.03
N ALA A 24 -5.85 -6.07 15.55
CA ALA A 24 -6.19 -5.59 14.20
C ALA A 24 -5.58 -6.48 13.11
N TYR A 25 -4.37 -7.02 13.33
CA TYR A 25 -3.76 -8.00 12.46
C TYR A 25 -4.61 -9.28 12.36
N PHE A 26 -5.06 -9.84 13.50
CA PHE A 26 -5.95 -10.99 13.51
C PHE A 26 -7.22 -10.73 12.70
N TYR A 27 -7.92 -9.64 12.98
CA TYR A 27 -9.14 -9.29 12.26
C TYR A 27 -8.91 -9.15 10.76
N THR A 28 -7.76 -8.59 10.35
CA THR A 28 -7.43 -8.39 8.94
C THR A 28 -7.14 -9.69 8.20
N TYR A 29 -6.43 -10.64 8.80
CA TYR A 29 -5.87 -11.78 8.08
C TYR A 29 -6.46 -13.13 8.44
N TYR A 30 -7.15 -13.23 9.58
CA TYR A 30 -7.80 -14.44 10.05
C TYR A 30 -9.29 -14.25 10.27
N GLY A 31 -9.71 -13.36 11.13
CA GLY A 31 -11.12 -13.15 11.48
C GLY A 31 -12.00 -12.73 10.28
N SER A 32 -11.44 -12.08 9.27
CA SER A 32 -12.16 -11.68 8.05
C SER A 32 -12.11 -12.72 6.92
N TRP A 33 -11.41 -13.85 7.14
CA TRP A 33 -11.25 -14.84 6.08
C TRP A 33 -12.58 -15.54 5.77
N GLY A 34 -12.90 -15.70 4.48
CA GLY A 34 -14.20 -16.22 4.05
C GLY A 34 -15.35 -15.21 4.05
N GLY A 35 -15.12 -13.99 4.57
CA GLY A 35 -16.15 -12.96 4.67
C GLY A 35 -16.70 -12.44 3.35
N TRP A 36 -16.06 -12.73 2.20
CA TRP A 36 -16.57 -12.40 0.86
C TRP A 36 -17.80 -13.24 0.47
N GLU A 37 -17.96 -14.43 1.04
CA GLU A 37 -19.08 -15.34 0.85
C GLU A 37 -20.02 -15.42 2.05
N ALA A 38 -19.61 -14.85 3.20
CA ALA A 38 -20.38 -14.93 4.43
C ALA A 38 -21.70 -14.14 4.34
N PRO A 39 -22.76 -14.61 5.01
CA PRO A 39 -24.04 -13.91 5.06
C PRO A 39 -23.92 -12.47 5.58
N ALA A 40 -24.75 -11.58 5.07
CA ALA A 40 -24.88 -10.23 5.59
C ALA A 40 -25.25 -10.27 7.09
N GLY A 41 -24.62 -9.41 7.89
CA GLY A 41 -24.84 -9.35 9.33
C GLY A 41 -24.03 -10.34 10.17
N SER A 42 -23.29 -11.29 9.56
CA SER A 42 -22.35 -12.15 10.30
C SER A 42 -21.09 -11.37 10.71
N GLU A 43 -20.48 -11.77 11.82
CA GLU A 43 -19.24 -11.17 12.33
C GLU A 43 -18.11 -11.26 11.29
N ILE A 44 -17.96 -12.39 10.61
CA ILE A 44 -16.96 -12.60 9.57
C ILE A 44 -17.18 -11.59 8.42
N ARG A 45 -18.44 -11.39 8.00
CA ARG A 45 -18.78 -10.43 6.96
C ARG A 45 -18.49 -9.01 7.40
N GLU A 46 -18.80 -8.65 8.63
CA GLU A 46 -18.45 -7.36 9.21
C GLU A 46 -16.95 -7.12 9.17
N LEU A 47 -16.16 -8.04 9.70
CA LEU A 47 -14.69 -7.93 9.69
C LEU A 47 -14.13 -7.81 8.26
N TYR A 48 -14.73 -8.51 7.30
CA TYR A 48 -14.31 -8.41 5.89
C TYR A 48 -14.61 -7.04 5.28
N VAL A 49 -15.75 -6.44 5.59
CA VAL A 49 -16.09 -5.08 5.14
C VAL A 49 -15.17 -4.06 5.80
N LEU A 50 -15.00 -4.14 7.13
CA LEU A 50 -14.14 -3.25 7.89
C LEU A 50 -12.67 -3.32 7.43
N LYS A 51 -12.18 -4.49 7.03
CA LYS A 51 -10.84 -4.68 6.44
C LYS A 51 -10.61 -3.81 5.20
N LYS A 52 -11.66 -3.51 4.44
CA LYS A 52 -11.58 -2.74 3.19
C LYS A 52 -11.63 -1.22 3.42
N LEU A 53 -11.94 -0.80 4.63
CA LEU A 53 -11.98 0.62 4.95
C LEU A 53 -10.58 1.20 5.04
N SER A 54 -10.43 2.42 4.58
CA SER A 54 -9.22 3.24 4.71
C SER A 54 -9.54 4.59 5.35
N SER A 55 -8.54 5.22 5.97
CA SER A 55 -8.69 6.62 6.34
C SER A 55 -8.73 7.49 5.07
N ARG A 56 -9.30 8.69 5.17
CA ARG A 56 -9.33 9.65 4.06
C ARG A 56 -7.95 9.96 3.47
N TRP A 57 -6.90 9.93 4.31
CA TRP A 57 -5.52 10.16 3.87
C TRP A 57 -4.94 8.98 3.09
N GLN A 58 -5.18 7.75 3.58
CA GLN A 58 -4.79 6.53 2.87
C GLN A 58 -5.53 6.41 1.54
N TRP A 59 -6.84 6.72 1.54
CA TRP A 59 -7.64 6.77 0.33
C TRP A 59 -7.10 7.78 -0.68
N ALA A 60 -6.78 9.01 -0.25
CA ALA A 60 -6.21 10.02 -1.14
C ALA A 60 -4.89 9.55 -1.78
N GLY A 61 -4.00 8.92 -0.99
CA GLY A 61 -2.80 8.28 -1.50
C GLY A 61 -3.10 7.21 -2.55
N SER A 62 -4.03 6.29 -2.25
CA SER A 62 -4.43 5.24 -3.19
C SER A 62 -5.02 5.79 -4.49
N VAL A 63 -5.75 6.92 -4.44
CA VAL A 63 -6.26 7.61 -5.64
C VAL A 63 -5.11 8.11 -6.52
N VAL A 64 -4.07 8.68 -5.91
CA VAL A 64 -2.87 9.16 -6.63
C VAL A 64 -2.11 8.00 -7.27
N HIS A 65 -1.82 6.93 -6.51
CA HIS A 65 -1.14 5.74 -7.03
C HIS A 65 -1.90 5.13 -8.20
N GLU A 66 -3.21 4.96 -8.07
CA GLU A 66 -4.06 4.41 -9.12
C GLU A 66 -4.08 5.30 -10.38
N ALA A 67 -4.09 6.63 -10.21
CA ALA A 67 -4.04 7.56 -11.35
C ALA A 67 -2.70 7.47 -12.09
N ILE A 68 -1.58 7.40 -11.34
CA ILE A 68 -0.24 7.24 -11.92
C ILE A 68 -0.11 5.87 -12.60
N ARG A 69 -0.58 4.79 -11.96
CA ARG A 69 -0.62 3.46 -12.55
C ARG A 69 -1.32 3.46 -13.91
N GLN A 70 -2.52 4.03 -13.97
CA GLN A 70 -3.29 4.11 -15.23
C GLN A 70 -2.60 4.96 -16.30
N LEU A 71 -1.94 6.06 -15.88
CA LEU A 71 -1.14 6.88 -16.78
C LEU A 71 0.00 6.06 -17.42
N LEU A 72 0.76 5.34 -16.59
CA LEU A 72 1.92 4.55 -17.04
C LEU A 72 1.49 3.33 -17.85
N GLU A 73 0.44 2.60 -17.44
CA GLU A 73 -0.10 1.48 -18.22
C GLU A 73 -0.58 1.95 -19.62
N ARG A 74 -1.28 3.09 -19.69
CA ARG A 74 -1.69 3.66 -20.98
C ARG A 74 -0.48 4.05 -21.82
N ALA A 75 0.53 4.67 -21.22
CA ALA A 75 1.77 5.03 -21.91
C ALA A 75 2.51 3.77 -22.43
N ARG A 76 2.54 2.69 -21.64
CA ARG A 76 3.12 1.40 -22.05
C ARG A 76 2.39 0.82 -23.27
N LEU A 77 1.05 0.85 -23.27
CA LEU A 77 0.23 0.24 -24.31
C LEU A 77 0.13 1.09 -25.59
N ARG A 78 0.10 2.41 -25.45
CA ARG A 78 -0.21 3.32 -26.57
C ARG A 78 0.92 4.29 -26.94
N GLY A 79 2.02 4.31 -26.17
CA GLY A 79 3.12 5.26 -26.36
C GLY A 79 2.81 6.69 -25.92
N GLU A 80 1.62 6.97 -25.42
CA GLU A 80 1.14 8.33 -25.15
C GLU A 80 0.85 8.57 -23.67
N PHE A 81 1.29 9.71 -23.15
CA PHE A 81 0.94 10.17 -21.81
C PHE A 81 -0.30 11.07 -21.87
N THR A 82 -1.31 10.73 -21.08
CA THR A 82 -2.50 11.58 -20.93
C THR A 82 -2.09 12.96 -20.40
N PRO A 83 -2.49 14.11 -20.99
CA PRO A 83 -2.21 15.44 -20.46
C PRO A 83 -2.63 15.60 -19.00
N VAL A 84 -1.86 16.34 -18.21
CA VAL A 84 -2.05 16.45 -16.75
C VAL A 84 -3.45 16.93 -16.38
N ASP A 85 -3.98 17.96 -17.06
CA ASP A 85 -5.31 18.48 -16.75
C ASP A 85 -6.42 17.45 -16.97
N ARG A 86 -6.28 16.63 -18.01
CA ARG A 86 -7.22 15.52 -18.27
C ARG A 86 -7.08 14.39 -17.26
N LEU A 87 -5.87 14.11 -16.81
CA LEU A 87 -5.62 13.15 -15.74
C LEU A 87 -6.26 13.63 -14.44
N VAL A 88 -6.03 14.88 -14.05
CA VAL A 88 -6.61 15.52 -12.86
C VAL A 88 -8.13 15.50 -12.93
N GLN A 89 -8.74 15.95 -14.02
CA GLN A 89 -10.18 15.96 -14.19
C GLN A 89 -10.81 14.57 -13.96
N ARG A 90 -10.29 13.53 -14.62
CA ARG A 90 -10.78 12.16 -14.48
C ARG A 90 -10.60 11.62 -13.06
N THR A 91 -9.48 11.96 -12.43
CA THR A 91 -9.21 11.55 -11.05
C THR A 91 -10.19 12.23 -10.11
N HIS A 92 -10.51 13.49 -10.33
CA HIS A 92 -11.50 14.24 -9.57
C HIS A 92 -12.91 13.65 -9.71
N GLU A 93 -13.35 13.33 -10.91
CA GLU A 93 -14.65 12.70 -11.15
C GLU A 93 -14.78 11.38 -10.40
N ARG A 94 -13.74 10.52 -10.48
CA ARG A 94 -13.69 9.26 -9.74
C ARG A 94 -13.69 9.46 -8.22
N SER A 95 -12.89 10.39 -7.73
CA SER A 95 -12.79 10.69 -6.28
C SER A 95 -14.13 11.14 -5.71
N ARG A 96 -14.89 11.97 -6.44
CA ARG A 96 -16.24 12.38 -6.03
C ARG A 96 -17.20 11.19 -5.94
N ALA A 97 -17.18 10.30 -6.95
CA ALA A 97 -18.01 9.10 -6.95
C ALA A 97 -17.67 8.16 -5.78
N GLN A 98 -16.36 7.94 -5.51
CA GLN A 98 -15.90 7.14 -4.37
C GLN A 98 -16.30 7.75 -3.03
N TRP A 99 -16.15 9.07 -2.88
CA TRP A 99 -16.56 9.78 -1.69
C TRP A 99 -18.07 9.66 -1.42
N SER A 100 -18.89 9.89 -2.44
CA SER A 100 -20.34 9.75 -2.34
C SER A 100 -20.75 8.32 -1.97
N GLY A 101 -20.22 7.31 -2.68
CA GLY A 101 -20.48 5.91 -2.36
C GLY A 101 -20.04 5.51 -0.95
N SER A 102 -18.93 6.08 -0.48
CA SER A 102 -18.49 5.87 0.90
C SER A 102 -19.41 6.52 1.93
N ARG A 103 -19.83 7.77 1.69
CA ARG A 103 -20.78 8.47 2.58
C ARG A 103 -22.11 7.73 2.67
N ASP A 104 -22.58 7.20 1.57
CA ASP A 104 -23.84 6.45 1.50
C ASP A 104 -23.68 4.99 1.98
N LYS A 105 -22.48 4.62 2.49
CA LYS A 105 -22.13 3.27 2.99
C LYS A 105 -22.43 2.14 2.01
N SER A 106 -22.41 2.41 0.71
CA SER A 106 -22.70 1.44 -0.34
C SER A 106 -21.70 0.27 -0.38
N TYR A 107 -20.51 0.42 0.22
CA TYR A 107 -19.51 -0.64 0.38
C TYR A 107 -20.00 -1.82 1.25
N TRP A 108 -21.02 -1.64 2.10
CA TRP A 108 -21.62 -2.78 2.82
C TRP A 108 -22.26 -3.80 1.88
N ARG A 109 -22.79 -3.33 0.76
CA ARG A 109 -23.37 -4.20 -0.28
C ARG A 109 -22.28 -4.73 -1.24
N GLU A 110 -21.36 -3.88 -1.67
CA GLU A 110 -20.34 -4.18 -2.68
C GLU A 110 -18.92 -3.76 -2.24
N SER A 111 -18.44 -4.34 -1.13
CA SER A 111 -17.15 -3.97 -0.52
C SER A 111 -15.91 -4.24 -1.40
N SER A 112 -16.04 -5.05 -2.44
CA SER A 112 -14.95 -5.29 -3.41
C SER A 112 -14.87 -4.23 -4.51
N LYS A 113 -15.94 -3.44 -4.73
CA LYS A 113 -16.03 -2.44 -5.80
C LYS A 113 -16.08 -1.00 -5.29
N ILE A 114 -16.65 -0.80 -4.10
CA ILE A 114 -16.90 0.52 -3.55
C ILE A 114 -15.95 0.78 -2.39
N VAL A 115 -15.26 1.90 -2.48
CA VAL A 115 -14.36 2.37 -1.40
C VAL A 115 -15.18 2.78 -0.19
N GLY A 116 -14.73 2.38 1.00
CA GLY A 116 -15.27 2.84 2.26
C GLY A 116 -14.24 3.61 3.08
N LEU A 117 -14.66 4.70 3.70
CA LEU A 117 -13.83 5.48 4.61
C LEU A 117 -14.21 5.20 6.07
N VAL A 118 -13.20 5.08 6.92
CA VAL A 118 -13.37 4.87 8.36
C VAL A 118 -14.21 5.99 8.96
N GLU A 119 -13.97 7.23 8.54
CA GLU A 119 -14.69 8.42 9.01
C GLU A 119 -16.20 8.31 8.70
N HIS A 120 -16.57 7.88 7.50
CA HIS A 120 -17.97 7.70 7.12
C HIS A 120 -18.63 6.51 7.85
N GLU A 121 -17.88 5.42 8.06
CA GLU A 121 -18.39 4.26 8.80
C GLU A 121 -18.82 4.67 10.23
N TYR A 122 -18.02 5.49 10.86
CA TYR A 122 -18.22 5.88 12.25
C TYR A 122 -18.90 7.25 12.42
N GLY A 123 -19.39 7.86 11.33
CA GLY A 123 -20.12 9.12 11.39
C GLY A 123 -19.24 10.32 11.80
N GLU A 124 -17.94 10.25 11.57
CA GLU A 124 -17.03 11.34 11.89
C GLU A 124 -17.17 12.47 10.87
N PRO A 125 -17.39 13.71 11.31
CA PRO A 125 -17.47 14.84 10.39
C PRO A 125 -16.11 15.10 9.74
N VAL A 126 -16.12 15.31 8.42
CA VAL A 126 -14.96 15.81 7.68
C VAL A 126 -15.29 17.23 7.23
N PRO A 127 -14.62 18.27 7.79
CA PRO A 127 -14.85 19.66 7.41
C PRO A 127 -14.62 19.90 5.91
N ASN A 128 -15.38 20.80 5.31
CA ASN A 128 -15.25 21.13 3.88
C ASN A 128 -13.85 21.62 3.51
N GLU A 129 -13.20 22.37 4.40
CA GLU A 129 -11.83 22.86 4.22
C GLU A 129 -10.83 21.71 4.18
N GLU A 130 -11.03 20.67 4.98
CA GLU A 130 -10.16 19.50 4.97
C GLU A 130 -10.38 18.65 3.72
N TRP A 131 -11.64 18.51 3.29
CA TRP A 131 -11.97 17.88 2.03
C TRP A 131 -11.32 18.61 0.84
N LYS A 132 -11.44 19.95 0.81
CA LYS A 132 -10.81 20.79 -0.19
C LYS A 132 -9.29 20.62 -0.22
N ARG A 133 -8.65 20.57 0.98
CA ARG A 133 -7.21 20.35 1.10
C ARG A 133 -6.79 19.00 0.54
N ILE A 134 -7.52 17.94 0.85
CA ILE A 134 -7.24 16.59 0.32
C ILE A 134 -7.31 16.60 -1.21
N TYR A 135 -8.33 17.22 -1.73
CA TYR A 135 -8.62 17.23 -3.16
C TYR A 135 -7.61 18.05 -3.96
N GLU A 136 -7.34 19.28 -3.52
CA GLU A 136 -6.48 20.24 -4.23
C GLU A 136 -4.99 19.98 -3.94
N GLN A 137 -4.63 19.79 -2.67
CA GLN A 137 -3.22 19.72 -2.29
C GLN A 137 -2.65 18.30 -2.36
N VAL A 138 -3.42 17.29 -1.91
CA VAL A 138 -2.91 15.91 -1.90
C VAL A 138 -3.13 15.26 -3.26
N ILE A 139 -4.36 15.24 -3.80
CA ILE A 139 -4.64 14.50 -5.03
C ILE A 139 -4.12 15.28 -6.25
N GLU A 140 -4.65 16.48 -6.48
CA GLU A 140 -4.26 17.29 -7.64
C GLU A 140 -2.80 17.72 -7.57
N GLY A 141 -2.36 18.23 -6.40
CA GLY A 141 -0.99 18.67 -6.18
C GLY A 141 0.02 17.56 -6.45
N ALA A 142 -0.23 16.34 -5.96
CA ALA A 142 0.63 15.18 -6.20
C ALA A 142 0.71 14.80 -7.69
N LEU A 143 -0.42 14.81 -8.40
CA LEU A 143 -0.44 14.47 -9.83
C LEU A 143 0.31 15.53 -10.66
N ARG A 144 0.16 16.81 -10.34
CA ARG A 144 0.90 17.88 -11.01
C ARG A 144 2.40 17.82 -10.70
N ALA A 145 2.76 17.53 -9.44
CA ALA A 145 4.15 17.33 -9.02
C ALA A 145 4.80 16.15 -9.75
N PHE A 146 4.11 15.00 -9.83
CA PHE A 146 4.58 13.87 -10.62
C PHE A 146 4.80 14.25 -12.08
N TYR A 147 3.86 14.99 -12.65
CA TYR A 147 3.93 15.39 -14.07
C TYR A 147 5.08 16.35 -14.38
N ALA A 148 5.45 17.19 -13.41
CA ALA A 148 6.56 18.15 -13.50
C ALA A 148 7.91 17.55 -13.03
N SER A 149 7.94 16.31 -12.52
CA SER A 149 9.13 15.70 -11.92
C SER A 149 10.14 15.26 -12.99
N SER A 150 11.42 15.35 -12.65
CA SER A 150 12.52 14.72 -13.42
C SER A 150 12.33 13.21 -13.55
N THR A 151 11.70 12.58 -12.54
CA THR A 151 11.38 11.16 -12.56
C THR A 151 10.45 10.79 -13.73
N LEU A 152 9.39 11.56 -14.00
CA LEU A 152 8.53 11.28 -15.14
C LEU A 152 9.27 11.53 -16.48
N GLU A 153 10.15 12.51 -16.53
CA GLU A 153 10.98 12.73 -17.74
C GLU A 153 11.91 11.55 -18.01
N GLU A 154 12.52 11.00 -16.96
CA GLU A 154 13.35 9.80 -17.07
C GLU A 154 12.54 8.59 -17.53
N ILE A 155 11.36 8.37 -16.95
CA ILE A 155 10.41 7.32 -17.38
C ILE A 155 10.02 7.48 -18.85
N ARG A 156 9.80 8.71 -19.32
CA ARG A 156 9.47 9.00 -20.73
C ARG A 156 10.61 8.64 -21.68
N ARG A 157 11.86 8.85 -21.28
CA ARG A 157 13.06 8.53 -22.06
C ARG A 157 13.41 7.05 -22.05
N THR A 158 13.00 6.32 -21.00
CA THR A 158 13.25 4.89 -20.85
C THR A 158 12.44 4.09 -21.87
N PRO A 159 13.08 3.22 -22.67
CA PRO A 159 12.38 2.33 -23.60
C PRO A 159 11.33 1.46 -22.90
N ARG A 160 10.20 1.22 -23.54
CA ARG A 160 9.06 0.51 -22.93
C ARG A 160 9.34 -0.95 -22.62
N ASP A 161 10.23 -1.58 -23.35
CA ASP A 161 10.71 -2.96 -23.11
C ASP A 161 11.62 -3.06 -21.89
N ALA A 162 12.24 -1.95 -21.47
CA ALA A 162 13.00 -1.87 -20.24
C ALA A 162 12.11 -1.69 -18.97
N TRP A 163 10.80 -1.48 -19.12
CA TRP A 163 9.87 -1.36 -18.00
C TRP A 163 9.52 -2.74 -17.44
N LEU A 164 9.92 -3.00 -16.20
CA LEU A 164 9.81 -4.30 -15.54
C LEU A 164 8.42 -4.52 -14.92
N THR A 165 7.90 -3.52 -14.20
CA THR A 165 6.58 -3.60 -13.57
C THR A 165 5.92 -2.24 -13.41
N ILE A 166 4.59 -2.22 -13.32
CA ILE A 166 3.75 -1.05 -12.99
C ILE A 166 2.70 -1.53 -11.99
N ASP A 167 2.83 -1.20 -10.71
CA ASP A 167 1.90 -1.47 -9.60
C ASP A 167 1.21 -2.84 -9.67
N LYS A 168 2.00 -3.87 -9.99
CA LYS A 168 1.50 -5.24 -10.09
C LYS A 168 1.80 -5.99 -8.80
N LEU A 169 0.75 -6.52 -8.16
CA LEU A 169 0.92 -7.42 -7.04
C LEU A 169 1.54 -8.73 -7.53
N ASP A 170 2.70 -9.08 -6.98
CA ASP A 170 3.40 -10.33 -7.25
C ASP A 170 3.90 -10.96 -5.94
N SER A 171 4.38 -12.18 -6.00
CA SER A 171 4.94 -12.87 -4.86
C SER A 171 6.20 -13.65 -5.22
N TRP A 172 7.05 -13.84 -4.22
CA TRP A 172 8.25 -14.64 -4.28
C TRP A 172 8.44 -15.45 -3.00
N LEU A 173 9.40 -16.35 -2.95
CA LEU A 173 9.67 -17.15 -1.76
C LEU A 173 10.93 -16.65 -1.06
N PHE A 174 10.81 -16.41 0.24
CA PHE A 174 11.92 -16.14 1.14
C PHE A 174 11.93 -17.22 2.24
N GLU A 175 12.94 -18.08 2.23
CA GLU A 175 13.10 -19.20 3.16
C GLU A 175 11.79 -20.01 3.35
N GLY A 176 11.16 -20.38 2.24
CA GLY A 176 9.92 -21.15 2.22
C GLY A 176 8.64 -20.36 2.57
N SER A 177 8.75 -19.09 2.93
CA SER A 177 7.60 -18.22 3.19
C SER A 177 7.26 -17.40 1.95
N LYS A 178 5.97 -17.33 1.60
CA LYS A 178 5.46 -16.52 0.50
C LYS A 178 5.47 -15.05 0.89
N ILE A 179 6.15 -14.21 0.11
CA ILE A 179 6.25 -12.77 0.31
C ILE A 179 5.45 -12.07 -0.77
N TRP A 180 4.47 -11.26 -0.36
CA TRP A 180 3.71 -10.42 -1.27
C TRP A 180 4.32 -9.04 -1.39
N MET A 181 4.39 -8.55 -2.64
CA MET A 181 4.93 -7.24 -2.95
C MET A 181 4.17 -6.60 -4.09
N ALA A 182 3.96 -5.29 -4.00
CA ALA A 182 3.57 -4.44 -5.11
C ALA A 182 4.60 -3.32 -5.20
N ILE A 183 5.20 -3.16 -6.37
CA ILE A 183 6.15 -2.10 -6.68
C ILE A 183 5.42 -1.11 -7.59
N ASP A 184 5.41 0.16 -7.24
CA ASP A 184 4.68 1.18 -7.99
C ASP A 184 5.19 1.27 -9.44
N PHE A 185 6.52 1.31 -9.60
CA PHE A 185 7.15 1.26 -10.91
C PHE A 185 8.59 0.75 -10.83
N ALA A 186 9.01 -0.05 -11.80
CA ALA A 186 10.42 -0.42 -11.95
C ALA A 186 10.82 -0.52 -13.41
N TYR A 187 12.08 -0.17 -13.70
CA TYR A 187 12.68 -0.25 -15.01
C TYR A 187 14.18 -0.57 -14.91
N ARG A 188 14.75 -1.02 -16.02
CA ARG A 188 16.20 -1.26 -16.16
C ARG A 188 16.81 -0.13 -16.98
N ASP A 189 17.87 0.49 -16.47
CA ASP A 189 18.61 1.52 -17.22
C ASP A 189 19.57 0.91 -18.24
N ALA A 190 20.25 1.77 -19.02
CA ALA A 190 21.19 1.35 -20.05
C ALA A 190 22.44 0.64 -19.49
N ASP A 191 22.79 0.90 -18.24
CA ASP A 191 23.91 0.26 -17.53
C ASP A 191 23.51 -1.08 -16.89
N GLY A 192 22.23 -1.49 -17.05
CA GLY A 192 21.68 -2.74 -16.51
C GLY A 192 21.22 -2.67 -15.07
N ARG A 193 21.29 -1.49 -14.40
CA ARG A 193 20.79 -1.31 -13.05
C ARG A 193 19.27 -1.28 -13.04
N VAL A 194 18.67 -1.78 -11.96
CA VAL A 194 17.22 -1.79 -11.76
C VAL A 194 16.81 -0.65 -10.83
N HIS A 195 16.05 0.28 -11.36
CA HIS A 195 15.44 1.35 -10.59
C HIS A 195 14.05 0.91 -10.11
N VAL A 196 13.83 0.98 -8.80
CA VAL A 196 12.54 0.67 -8.16
C VAL A 196 12.00 1.95 -7.54
N LEU A 197 10.92 2.46 -8.09
CA LEU A 197 10.31 3.71 -7.68
C LEU A 197 9.05 3.46 -6.83
N ASP A 198 8.90 4.25 -5.77
CA ASP A 198 7.77 4.20 -4.85
C ASP A 198 7.26 5.64 -4.63
N TRP A 199 5.96 5.85 -4.89
CA TRP A 199 5.33 7.15 -4.78
C TRP A 199 4.92 7.43 -3.34
N LYS A 200 5.33 8.57 -2.78
CA LYS A 200 5.00 9.00 -1.44
C LYS A 200 4.09 10.22 -1.46
N THR A 201 2.87 10.05 -0.92
CA THR A 201 1.88 11.13 -0.76
C THR A 201 1.78 11.63 0.68
N GLY A 202 2.58 11.08 1.59
CA GLY A 202 2.69 11.47 2.99
C GLY A 202 3.96 12.25 3.28
N LYS A 203 4.08 12.69 4.54
CA LYS A 203 5.32 13.32 5.03
C LYS A 203 6.46 12.31 5.06
N GLU A 204 7.66 12.80 4.81
CA GLU A 204 8.88 12.04 4.98
C GLU A 204 9.00 11.53 6.43
N ARG A 205 9.25 10.24 6.58
CA ARG A 205 9.43 9.57 7.88
C ARG A 205 10.81 8.92 8.01
N GLY A 206 11.77 9.37 7.20
CA GLY A 206 13.06 8.72 7.03
C GLY A 206 13.00 7.58 5.99
N VAL A 207 14.19 7.07 5.67
CA VAL A 207 14.30 5.94 4.72
C VAL A 207 13.77 4.68 5.37
N ASP A 208 12.82 4.05 4.72
CA ASP A 208 12.30 2.74 5.13
C ASP A 208 13.21 1.64 4.56
N HIS A 209 14.27 1.32 5.30
CA HIS A 209 15.27 0.33 4.90
C HIS A 209 14.67 -1.06 4.67
N LEU A 210 13.63 -1.44 5.43
CA LEU A 210 12.93 -2.70 5.23
C LEU A 210 12.19 -2.73 3.89
N GLN A 211 11.59 -1.60 3.49
CA GLN A 211 10.91 -1.50 2.21
C GLN A 211 11.89 -1.59 1.05
N VAL A 212 12.94 -0.78 1.07
CA VAL A 212 13.93 -0.74 -0.03
C VAL A 212 14.73 -2.04 -0.08
N GLY A 213 15.13 -2.60 1.07
CA GLY A 213 15.78 -3.90 1.16
C GLY A 213 14.91 -5.03 0.59
N SER A 214 13.60 -5.03 0.91
CA SER A 214 12.69 -6.04 0.34
C SER A 214 12.52 -5.90 -1.17
N TYR A 215 12.61 -4.68 -1.73
CA TYR A 215 12.64 -4.47 -3.18
C TYR A 215 13.91 -5.05 -3.82
N ALA A 216 15.07 -4.89 -3.19
CA ALA A 216 16.33 -5.46 -3.66
C ALA A 216 16.29 -7.00 -3.63
N LEU A 217 15.77 -7.59 -2.56
CA LEU A 217 15.57 -9.05 -2.46
C LEU A 217 14.62 -9.57 -3.56
N TYR A 218 13.53 -8.87 -3.80
CA TYR A 218 12.60 -9.19 -4.87
C TYR A 218 13.27 -9.10 -6.25
N ALA A 219 14.00 -8.01 -6.54
CA ALA A 219 14.70 -7.81 -7.81
C ALA A 219 15.74 -8.91 -8.05
N ARG A 220 16.47 -9.31 -6.99
CA ARG A 220 17.40 -10.45 -7.03
C ARG A 220 16.66 -11.73 -7.44
N SER A 221 15.53 -12.00 -6.83
CA SER A 221 14.76 -13.24 -7.06
C SER A 221 14.07 -13.27 -8.44
N LYS A 222 13.49 -12.15 -8.88
CA LYS A 222 12.63 -12.10 -10.08
C LYS A 222 13.34 -11.63 -11.34
N TRP A 223 14.33 -10.76 -11.20
CA TRP A 223 14.97 -10.10 -12.34
C TRP A 223 16.47 -10.43 -12.46
N GLY A 224 17.00 -11.30 -11.59
CA GLY A 224 18.39 -11.74 -11.59
C GLY A 224 19.42 -10.62 -11.38
N THR A 225 19.02 -9.52 -10.74
CA THR A 225 19.86 -8.36 -10.47
C THR A 225 20.52 -8.50 -9.11
N SER A 226 21.84 -8.22 -8.99
CA SER A 226 22.50 -8.15 -7.68
C SER A 226 21.87 -7.03 -6.83
N ALA A 227 22.03 -7.09 -5.52
CA ALA A 227 21.49 -6.07 -4.63
C ALA A 227 22.09 -4.68 -4.91
N GLU A 228 23.39 -4.64 -5.18
CA GLU A 228 24.12 -3.41 -5.53
C GLU A 228 23.68 -2.84 -6.88
N GLY A 229 23.08 -3.66 -7.74
CA GLY A 229 22.49 -3.25 -9.01
C GLY A 229 21.06 -2.70 -8.87
N VAL A 230 20.52 -2.59 -7.65
CA VAL A 230 19.20 -2.01 -7.39
C VAL A 230 19.34 -0.61 -6.81
N VAL A 231 18.64 0.34 -7.42
CA VAL A 231 18.50 1.73 -6.94
C VAL A 231 17.06 1.95 -6.52
N GLY A 232 16.83 2.10 -5.22
CA GLY A 232 15.53 2.52 -4.67
C GLY A 232 15.32 4.02 -4.88
N GLY A 233 14.13 4.41 -5.33
CA GLY A 233 13.74 5.81 -5.49
C GLY A 233 12.44 6.11 -4.76
N LEU A 234 12.49 6.88 -3.67
CA LEU A 234 11.31 7.38 -2.98
C LEU A 234 10.94 8.74 -3.58
N VAL A 235 9.80 8.84 -4.25
CA VAL A 235 9.37 10.06 -4.93
C VAL A 235 8.26 10.74 -4.11
N TYR A 236 8.61 11.85 -3.46
CA TYR A 236 7.70 12.60 -2.61
C TYR A 236 6.84 13.56 -3.44
N LEU A 237 5.58 13.18 -3.67
CA LEU A 237 4.64 13.90 -4.53
C LEU A 237 3.90 15.05 -3.83
N VAL A 238 3.88 15.05 -2.51
CA VAL A 238 3.38 16.17 -1.69
C VAL A 238 4.57 16.69 -0.92
N GLY A 239 4.74 18.00 -0.84
CA GLY A 239 5.86 18.59 -0.10
C GLY A 239 6.00 17.94 1.28
N ASN A 240 7.16 17.39 1.57
CA ASN A 240 7.41 16.56 2.75
C ASN A 240 7.43 17.33 4.07
N GLY A 241 7.24 18.66 4.02
CA GLY A 241 7.30 19.54 5.19
C GLY A 241 8.73 19.89 5.63
N THR A 242 9.76 19.41 4.93
CA THR A 242 11.14 19.82 5.11
C THR A 242 11.38 21.15 4.38
N PRO A 243 11.91 22.19 5.02
CA PRO A 243 12.24 23.45 4.35
C PRO A 243 13.17 23.20 3.15
N GLY A 244 12.72 23.59 1.95
CA GLY A 244 13.50 23.46 0.71
C GLY A 244 13.22 22.18 -0.10
N ALA A 245 12.52 21.18 0.42
CA ALA A 245 12.14 20.01 -0.37
C ALA A 245 10.96 20.33 -1.29
N GLN A 246 11.13 20.06 -2.58
CA GLN A 246 10.11 20.29 -3.60
C GLN A 246 9.23 19.05 -3.80
N ALA A 247 7.95 19.29 -4.06
CA ALA A 247 7.06 18.21 -4.48
C ALA A 247 7.55 17.63 -5.82
N GLY A 248 7.60 16.30 -5.92
CA GLY A 248 8.15 15.58 -7.08
C GLY A 248 9.63 15.23 -6.96
N GLU A 249 10.28 15.59 -5.86
CA GLU A 249 11.68 15.23 -5.57
C GLU A 249 11.82 13.72 -5.32
N ARG A 250 12.90 13.14 -5.90
CA ARG A 250 13.28 11.73 -5.69
C ARG A 250 14.46 11.65 -4.72
N VAL A 251 14.29 10.88 -3.67
CA VAL A 251 15.36 10.47 -2.76
C VAL A 251 15.85 9.09 -3.20
N GLU A 252 17.10 8.99 -3.63
CA GLU A 252 17.71 7.72 -3.99
C GLU A 252 18.24 6.99 -2.75
N VAL A 253 18.01 5.69 -2.71
CA VAL A 253 18.45 4.82 -1.63
C VAL A 253 19.16 3.62 -2.24
N SER A 254 20.45 3.52 -1.99
CA SER A 254 21.23 2.32 -2.29
C SER A 254 21.12 1.31 -1.16
N VAL A 255 21.15 0.03 -1.52
CA VAL A 255 21.14 -1.07 -0.56
C VAL A 255 22.48 -1.77 -0.65
N ASP A 256 23.32 -1.56 0.34
CA ASP A 256 24.57 -2.31 0.46
C ASP A 256 24.34 -3.70 1.09
N ALA A 257 25.39 -4.51 1.14
CA ALA A 257 25.32 -5.86 1.66
C ALA A 257 24.94 -5.92 3.16
N GLU A 258 25.27 -4.90 3.95
CA GLU A 258 24.91 -4.84 5.36
C GLU A 258 23.44 -4.51 5.56
N ALA A 259 22.92 -3.49 4.86
CA ALA A 259 21.50 -3.14 4.85
C ALA A 259 20.62 -4.30 4.34
N LEU A 260 21.13 -5.06 3.35
CA LEU A 260 20.41 -6.23 2.84
C LEU A 260 20.31 -7.34 3.90
N ARG A 261 21.44 -7.65 4.60
CA ARG A 261 21.42 -8.62 5.69
C ARG A 261 20.49 -8.18 6.82
N GLY A 262 20.53 -6.91 7.21
CA GLY A 262 19.60 -6.37 8.20
C GLY A 262 18.14 -6.53 7.82
N CYS A 263 17.80 -6.31 6.53
CA CYS A 263 16.46 -6.54 6.00
C CYS A 263 16.07 -8.02 6.06
N GLU A 264 16.96 -8.95 5.64
CA GLU A 264 16.72 -10.40 5.73
C GLU A 264 16.48 -10.85 7.17
N ASP A 265 17.27 -10.34 8.13
CA ASP A 265 17.14 -10.66 9.57
C ASP A 265 15.83 -10.12 10.16
N GLU A 266 15.43 -8.90 9.80
CA GLU A 266 14.16 -8.33 10.24
C GLU A 266 12.96 -9.10 9.66
N MET A 267 13.01 -9.48 8.37
CA MET A 267 11.98 -10.32 7.75
C MET A 267 11.87 -11.68 8.44
N ARG A 268 12.99 -12.34 8.70
CA ARG A 268 13.07 -13.64 9.39
C ARG A 268 12.48 -13.55 10.80
N THR A 269 12.89 -12.54 11.56
CA THR A 269 12.38 -12.28 12.91
C THR A 269 10.87 -12.01 12.89
N SER A 270 10.41 -11.19 11.95
CA SER A 270 8.99 -10.88 11.79
C SER A 270 8.15 -12.11 11.44
N ILE A 271 8.60 -12.92 10.49
CA ILE A 271 7.92 -14.15 10.08
C ILE A 271 7.83 -15.12 11.27
N ALA A 272 8.93 -15.32 11.99
CA ALA A 272 8.96 -16.18 13.17
C ALA A 272 8.01 -15.69 14.27
N ALA A 273 7.99 -14.38 14.56
CA ALA A 273 7.10 -13.77 15.54
C ALA A 273 5.61 -13.93 15.17
N MET A 274 5.27 -13.76 13.88
CA MET A 274 3.90 -13.96 13.40
C MET A 274 3.48 -15.44 13.51
N ARG A 275 4.35 -16.37 13.11
CA ARG A 275 4.06 -17.82 13.20
C ARG A 275 3.92 -18.30 14.63
N ALA A 276 4.69 -17.73 15.58
CA ALA A 276 4.61 -18.07 17.00
C ALA A 276 3.26 -17.67 17.66
N THR A 277 2.46 -16.81 17.03
CA THR A 277 1.11 -16.48 17.52
C THR A 277 0.02 -17.43 17.00
N LEU A 278 0.36 -18.35 16.10
CA LEU A 278 -0.59 -19.30 15.54
C LEU A 278 -0.74 -20.52 16.47
N ARG A 279 -1.98 -20.97 16.62
CA ARG A 279 -2.27 -22.23 17.28
C ARG A 279 -1.74 -23.43 16.49
N ASP A 280 -1.90 -23.39 15.18
CA ASP A 280 -1.34 -24.36 14.24
C ASP A 280 -0.60 -23.62 13.12
N PRO A 281 0.75 -23.50 13.21
CA PRO A 281 1.55 -22.86 12.19
C PRO A 281 1.53 -23.56 10.81
N ALA A 282 1.33 -24.89 10.80
CA ALA A 282 1.29 -25.66 9.55
C ALA A 282 -0.02 -25.43 8.80
N GLY A 283 -1.13 -25.44 9.50
CA GLY A 283 -2.47 -25.15 8.96
C GLY A 283 -2.79 -23.66 8.89
N ASN A 284 -1.89 -22.78 9.31
CA ASN A 284 -2.10 -21.32 9.42
C ASN A 284 -3.37 -20.96 10.22
N VAL A 285 -3.60 -21.65 11.35
CA VAL A 285 -4.77 -21.45 12.21
C VAL A 285 -4.42 -20.52 13.37
N ALA A 286 -5.27 -19.53 13.60
CA ALA A 286 -5.09 -18.50 14.63
C ALA A 286 -6.32 -18.43 15.55
N ASP A 287 -6.09 -18.29 16.86
CA ASP A 287 -7.13 -18.02 17.85
C ASP A 287 -7.05 -16.57 18.32
N LEU A 288 -8.20 -15.92 18.49
CA LEU A 288 -8.30 -14.49 18.82
C LEU A 288 -7.55 -14.12 20.10
N GLU A 289 -7.51 -15.02 21.07
CA GLU A 289 -6.89 -14.83 22.40
C GLU A 289 -5.37 -14.62 22.30
N SER A 290 -4.72 -15.21 21.30
CA SER A 290 -3.28 -15.04 21.05
C SER A 290 -2.91 -13.66 20.49
N PHE A 291 -3.90 -12.81 20.18
CA PHE A 291 -3.71 -11.50 19.59
C PHE A 291 -4.26 -10.39 20.48
N PRO A 292 -3.50 -9.91 21.47
CA PRO A 292 -3.97 -8.93 22.44
C PRO A 292 -4.29 -7.58 21.80
N GLN A 293 -5.19 -6.84 22.46
CA GLN A 293 -5.44 -5.44 22.16
C GLN A 293 -4.26 -4.58 22.63
N ILE A 294 -4.03 -3.45 21.97
CA ILE A 294 -3.10 -2.43 22.46
C ILE A 294 -3.74 -1.59 23.58
N GLU A 295 -2.91 -1.00 24.43
CA GLU A 295 -3.36 -0.10 25.48
C GLU A 295 -3.68 1.31 24.94
N ASP A 296 -2.93 1.75 23.94
CA ASP A 296 -3.07 3.08 23.31
C ASP A 296 -4.40 3.24 22.60
N ARG A 297 -5.35 3.88 23.29
CA ARG A 297 -6.71 4.13 22.77
C ARG A 297 -6.75 5.21 21.69
N GLU A 298 -5.78 6.11 21.63
CA GLU A 298 -5.73 7.11 20.55
C GLU A 298 -5.56 6.47 19.18
N ARG A 299 -4.72 5.43 19.09
CA ARG A 299 -4.60 4.64 17.86
C ARG A 299 -5.90 3.93 17.49
N CYS A 300 -6.68 3.51 18.49
CA CYS A 300 -7.95 2.85 18.25
C CYS A 300 -8.99 3.78 17.59
N ARG A 301 -8.93 5.09 17.79
CA ARG A 301 -9.85 6.05 17.17
C ARG A 301 -9.84 6.01 15.65
N ARG A 302 -8.70 5.68 15.05
CA ARG A 302 -8.54 5.58 13.58
C ARG A 302 -8.64 4.14 13.07
N CYS A 303 -8.88 3.17 13.96
CA CYS A 303 -8.94 1.77 13.61
C CYS A 303 -10.31 1.42 13.00
N PRO A 304 -10.37 0.74 11.84
CA PRO A 304 -11.63 0.30 11.27
C PRO A 304 -12.34 -0.76 12.13
N TYR A 305 -11.61 -1.43 13.03
CA TYR A 305 -12.14 -2.51 13.86
C TYR A 305 -12.55 -2.08 15.26
N ARG A 306 -12.66 -0.77 15.55
CA ARG A 306 -12.95 -0.30 16.91
C ARG A 306 -14.30 -0.80 17.46
N ARG A 307 -15.32 -1.02 16.59
CA ARG A 307 -16.61 -1.60 17.00
C ARG A 307 -16.48 -3.07 17.44
N PRO A 308 -16.01 -4.02 16.60
CA PRO A 308 -15.85 -5.41 17.04
C PRO A 308 -14.78 -5.58 18.12
N CYS A 309 -13.88 -4.61 18.29
CA CYS A 309 -12.86 -4.59 19.35
C CYS A 309 -13.37 -4.02 20.69
N GLY A 310 -14.60 -3.47 20.76
CA GLY A 310 -15.14 -2.82 21.96
C GLY A 310 -14.39 -1.53 22.33
N ARG A 311 -13.96 -0.75 21.34
CA ARG A 311 -13.16 0.48 21.49
C ARG A 311 -13.86 1.73 20.91
N LEU A 312 -15.18 1.70 20.80
CA LEU A 312 -16.00 2.85 20.39
C LEU A 312 -15.91 4.00 21.38
#